data_03aa0a744a46d7a441612a2658981a41
#
_entry.id   03aa0a744a46d7a441612a2658981a41
#
_cell.length_a   1.000
_cell.length_b   1.000
_cell.length_c   1.000
_cell.angle_alpha   90.00
_cell.angle_beta   90.00
_cell.angle_gamma   90.00
#
_symmetry.space_group_name_H-M   'P 1'
#
loop_
_entity.id
_entity.type
_entity.pdbx_description
1 polymer ?
#
loop_
_entity_poly.entity_id
_entity_poly.type
_entity_poly.pdbx_seq_one_letter_code
_entity_poly.pdbx_strand_id
1 'polypeptide(L)'
;MYRFLSLAISVFVGVSAAQVGSEPPAKAVPSPATSAPADVTDSENSRKARALLDQTIQALGGQAYLTADNKGEEGRWYSLYHGQPRGEGVQYRQFFHFPDQDRLELLGRGTVFLPLPLFGSVDVITVGHQKKSADFVVIHNGDKGYEISNKGTAAQDKDDLKSYLRRRQHSLQIVLRKWIHDPTMQYFDEGLAIVDGKPTDQVTVLNNQNDAVTVYLDQNSHLPVKTSFTWRDPKDKQRNTEEEIYDNYRLVQGIMTPHSITRTFNGEMSHQRFINTVRYNLPLPESTFDASVTYDPLAPPPPKKP
;
A
#
# COMPACT_ATOMS: atom_id res chain seq x y z
N MET A 1 11.60 45.93 -34.63
CA MET A 1 12.78 46.79 -34.49
C MET A 1 13.13 46.85 -33.01
N TYR A 2 14.06 46.04 -32.50
CA TYR A 2 14.94 46.30 -31.37
C TYR A 2 15.96 45.17 -31.29
N ARG A 3 17.19 45.58 -31.07
CA ARG A 3 18.48 44.94 -31.40
C ARG A 3 18.95 43.94 -30.34
N PHE A 4 19.59 42.86 -30.83
CA PHE A 4 20.48 41.97 -30.11
C PHE A 4 21.69 42.70 -29.54
N LEU A 5 22.09 42.34 -28.32
CA LEU A 5 23.42 42.69 -27.78
C LEU A 5 24.07 41.37 -27.31
N SER A 6 25.07 40.92 -28.09
CA SER A 6 25.98 39.83 -27.73
C SER A 6 27.12 40.35 -26.89
N LEU A 7 27.39 39.71 -25.76
CA LEU A 7 28.59 40.00 -24.96
C LEU A 7 29.52 38.78 -25.06
N ALA A 8 30.67 38.98 -25.71
CA ALA A 8 31.75 37.98 -25.78
C ALA A 8 32.68 38.20 -24.57
N ILE A 9 32.96 37.11 -23.84
CA ILE A 9 33.99 37.10 -22.79
C ILE A 9 35.14 36.22 -23.27
N SER A 10 36.29 36.84 -23.45
CA SER A 10 37.57 36.22 -23.82
C SER A 10 38.22 35.56 -22.60
N VAL A 11 38.57 34.30 -22.70
CA VAL A 11 39.34 33.57 -21.70
C VAL A 11 40.84 33.66 -22.04
N PHE A 12 41.63 34.24 -21.15
CA PHE A 12 43.10 34.23 -21.17
C PHE A 12 43.60 32.90 -20.61
N VAL A 13 44.37 32.15 -21.41
CA VAL A 13 45.11 30.96 -20.98
C VAL A 13 46.51 31.41 -20.57
N GLY A 14 46.82 31.36 -19.31
CA GLY A 14 48.19 31.51 -18.77
C GLY A 14 48.81 30.13 -18.56
N VAL A 15 49.84 29.82 -19.32
CA VAL A 15 50.69 28.64 -19.12
C VAL A 15 51.80 29.00 -18.14
N SER A 16 51.77 28.37 -16.93
CA SER A 16 52.94 28.41 -16.01
C SER A 16 53.53 27.03 -15.92
N ALA A 17 54.77 26.91 -16.36
CA ALA A 17 55.61 25.70 -16.17
C ALA A 17 56.08 25.67 -14.70
N ALA A 18 55.75 24.60 -13.99
CA ALA A 18 56.27 24.32 -12.66
C ALA A 18 57.22 23.10 -12.71
N GLN A 19 58.35 23.28 -12.07
CA GLN A 19 59.46 22.34 -11.98
C GLN A 19 59.10 21.04 -11.24
N VAL A 20 59.64 19.95 -11.72
CA VAL A 20 59.58 18.64 -11.08
C VAL A 20 60.55 18.60 -9.90
N GLY A 21 60.00 18.63 -8.69
CA GLY A 21 60.71 18.29 -7.45
C GLY A 21 60.40 16.82 -7.10
N SER A 22 61.45 16.02 -6.98
CA SER A 22 61.38 14.62 -6.55
C SER A 22 61.06 14.53 -5.07
N GLU A 23 59.86 14.02 -4.75
CA GLU A 23 59.44 13.73 -3.39
C GLU A 23 59.86 12.30 -2.98
N PRO A 24 60.29 12.08 -1.73
CA PRO A 24 60.68 10.73 -1.25
C PRO A 24 59.43 9.83 -1.08
N PRO A 25 59.55 8.48 -1.13
CA PRO A 25 58.42 7.58 -1.12
C PRO A 25 57.64 7.68 0.20
N ALA A 26 56.36 8.01 0.08
CA ALA A 26 55.41 8.04 1.19
C ALA A 26 55.28 6.64 1.82
N LYS A 27 55.44 6.57 3.15
CA LYS A 27 55.12 5.37 3.93
C LYS A 27 53.70 4.95 3.68
N ALA A 28 53.50 3.67 3.31
CA ALA A 28 52.18 3.06 3.17
C ALA A 28 51.39 3.23 4.44
N VAL A 29 50.29 3.98 4.34
CA VAL A 29 49.26 4.05 5.38
C VAL A 29 48.54 2.69 5.34
N PRO A 30 48.37 1.99 6.49
CA PRO A 30 47.63 0.75 6.50
C PRO A 30 46.17 1.07 6.09
N SER A 31 45.68 0.35 5.07
CA SER A 31 44.24 0.37 4.70
C SER A 31 43.40 0.12 5.95
N PRO A 32 42.35 0.88 6.17
CA PRO A 32 41.40 0.54 7.24
C PRO A 32 40.88 -0.87 6.99
N ALA A 33 41.00 -1.73 7.98
CA ALA A 33 40.43 -3.06 7.97
C ALA A 33 38.93 -2.92 7.62
N THR A 34 38.53 -3.58 6.52
CA THR A 34 37.11 -3.73 6.18
C THR A 34 36.47 -4.48 7.35
N SER A 35 35.81 -3.77 8.23
CA SER A 35 34.94 -4.37 9.24
C SER A 35 33.89 -5.19 8.48
N ALA A 36 33.79 -6.49 8.81
CA ALA A 36 32.69 -7.32 8.35
C ALA A 36 31.36 -6.59 8.60
N PRO A 37 30.36 -6.69 7.71
CA PRO A 37 29.08 -6.05 7.94
C PRO A 37 28.55 -6.55 9.29
N ALA A 38 28.34 -5.63 10.22
CA ALA A 38 27.69 -5.93 11.49
C ALA A 38 26.35 -6.59 11.17
N ASP A 39 26.02 -7.65 11.91
CA ASP A 39 24.74 -8.34 11.76
C ASP A 39 23.62 -7.31 11.95
N VAL A 40 23.00 -6.87 10.86
CA VAL A 40 22.06 -5.72 10.82
C VAL A 40 20.85 -6.01 11.70
N THR A 41 20.57 -7.28 11.97
CA THR A 41 19.44 -7.73 12.79
C THR A 41 19.63 -7.45 14.28
N ASP A 42 20.86 -7.25 14.74
CA ASP A 42 21.18 -7.05 16.17
C ASP A 42 21.66 -5.62 16.50
N SER A 43 21.52 -4.69 15.55
CA SER A 43 21.87 -3.29 15.77
C SER A 43 20.92 -2.60 16.74
N GLU A 44 21.38 -1.56 17.44
CA GLU A 44 20.53 -0.73 18.31
C GLU A 44 19.34 -0.13 17.53
N ASN A 45 19.57 0.31 16.28
CA ASN A 45 18.54 0.81 15.39
C ASN A 45 17.47 -0.27 15.12
N SER A 46 17.87 -1.50 14.81
CA SER A 46 16.94 -2.60 14.55
C SER A 46 16.10 -2.95 15.79
N ARG A 47 16.72 -2.97 16.97
CA ARG A 47 16.01 -3.22 18.22
C ARG A 47 15.00 -2.12 18.55
N LYS A 48 15.36 -0.84 18.33
CA LYS A 48 14.45 0.30 18.49
C LYS A 48 13.27 0.22 17.52
N ALA A 49 13.54 -0.04 16.24
CA ALA A 49 12.49 -0.23 15.24
C ALA A 49 11.51 -1.35 15.62
N ARG A 50 12.03 -2.48 16.07
CA ARG A 50 11.22 -3.60 16.53
C ARG A 50 10.38 -3.25 17.75
N ALA A 51 10.95 -2.55 18.73
CA ALA A 51 10.22 -2.12 19.93
C ALA A 51 9.05 -1.17 19.58
N LEU A 52 9.23 -0.27 18.61
CA LEU A 52 8.17 0.61 18.11
C LEU A 52 7.01 -0.19 17.48
N LEU A 53 7.31 -1.22 16.70
CA LEU A 53 6.28 -2.10 16.14
C LEU A 53 5.55 -2.92 17.21
N ASP A 54 6.27 -3.39 18.22
CA ASP A 54 5.66 -4.10 19.36
C ASP A 54 4.73 -3.17 20.18
N GLN A 55 5.14 -1.89 20.40
CA GLN A 55 4.27 -0.86 21.00
C GLN A 55 3.03 -0.60 20.14
N THR A 56 3.18 -0.56 18.83
CA THR A 56 2.07 -0.41 17.89
C THR A 56 1.05 -1.54 18.01
N ILE A 57 1.51 -2.79 18.11
CA ILE A 57 0.62 -3.93 18.33
C ILE A 57 -0.13 -3.78 19.65
N GLN A 58 0.55 -3.37 20.72
CA GLN A 58 -0.11 -3.13 22.02
C GLN A 58 -1.15 -2.01 21.91
N ALA A 59 -0.82 -0.90 21.24
CA ALA A 59 -1.73 0.22 20.99
C ALA A 59 -2.95 -0.19 20.17
N LEU A 60 -2.79 -1.08 19.19
CA LEU A 60 -3.89 -1.63 18.40
C LEU A 60 -4.80 -2.58 19.17
N GLY A 61 -4.39 -3.08 20.34
CA GLY A 61 -5.21 -3.98 21.16
C GLY A 61 -4.49 -5.28 21.56
N GLY A 62 -3.18 -5.37 21.31
CA GLY A 62 -2.34 -6.50 21.73
C GLY A 62 -2.87 -7.83 21.20
N GLN A 63 -3.14 -8.76 22.14
CA GLN A 63 -3.62 -10.09 21.79
C GLN A 63 -4.95 -10.07 21.01
N ALA A 64 -5.88 -9.17 21.36
CA ALA A 64 -7.15 -9.06 20.63
C ALA A 64 -6.95 -8.73 19.14
N TYR A 65 -5.99 -7.85 18.82
CA TYR A 65 -5.62 -7.53 17.44
C TYR A 65 -4.95 -8.72 16.74
N LEU A 66 -4.04 -9.40 17.42
CA LEU A 66 -3.27 -10.50 16.82
C LEU A 66 -4.13 -11.74 16.55
N THR A 67 -5.13 -12.00 17.37
CA THR A 67 -5.99 -13.21 17.28
C THR A 67 -7.33 -12.97 16.57
N ALA A 68 -7.63 -11.74 16.15
CA ALA A 68 -8.83 -11.48 15.36
C ALA A 68 -8.76 -12.24 14.03
N ASP A 69 -9.60 -13.24 13.88
CA ASP A 69 -9.59 -14.16 12.74
C ASP A 69 -10.19 -13.50 11.48
N ASN A 70 -11.27 -12.79 11.67
CA ASN A 70 -11.95 -12.09 10.59
C ASN A 70 -12.50 -10.73 11.02
N LYS A 71 -12.81 -9.90 10.02
CA LYS A 71 -13.40 -8.58 10.20
C LYS A 71 -14.48 -8.35 9.14
N GLY A 72 -15.64 -7.86 9.56
CA GLY A 72 -16.64 -7.28 8.67
C GLY A 72 -16.72 -5.77 8.88
N GLU A 73 -16.80 -5.01 7.78
CA GLU A 73 -16.97 -3.56 7.82
C GLU A 73 -18.03 -3.10 6.82
N GLU A 74 -18.71 -2.00 7.15
CA GLU A 74 -19.68 -1.33 6.30
C GLU A 74 -19.40 0.17 6.30
N GLY A 75 -19.55 0.82 5.15
CA GLY A 75 -19.26 2.24 5.03
C GLY A 75 -19.56 2.82 3.66
N ARG A 76 -18.88 3.93 3.37
CA ARG A 76 -18.90 4.58 2.07
C ARG A 76 -17.52 4.64 1.45
N TRP A 77 -17.45 4.33 0.16
CA TRP A 77 -16.27 4.40 -0.67
C TRP A 77 -16.41 5.56 -1.65
N TYR A 78 -15.41 6.44 -1.65
CA TYR A 78 -15.28 7.54 -2.59
C TYR A 78 -14.07 7.29 -3.47
N SER A 79 -14.27 7.26 -4.78
CA SER A 79 -13.16 7.29 -5.74
C SER A 79 -12.81 8.73 -6.06
N LEU A 80 -11.50 9.01 -6.13
CA LEU A 80 -10.98 10.34 -6.45
C LEU A 80 -10.18 10.29 -7.75
N TYR A 81 -10.17 11.40 -8.46
CA TYR A 81 -9.34 11.61 -9.64
C TYR A 81 -8.80 13.04 -9.58
N HIS A 82 -7.48 13.18 -9.64
CA HIS A 82 -6.81 14.45 -9.38
C HIS A 82 -7.31 15.16 -8.10
N GLY A 83 -7.44 14.38 -7.03
CA GLY A 83 -7.87 14.88 -5.73
C GLY A 83 -9.35 15.27 -5.61
N GLN A 84 -10.14 15.10 -6.67
CA GLN A 84 -11.57 15.43 -6.66
C GLN A 84 -12.42 14.18 -6.60
N PRO A 85 -13.45 14.14 -5.71
CA PRO A 85 -14.39 13.03 -5.67
C PRO A 85 -15.12 12.86 -7.01
N ARG A 86 -15.19 11.65 -7.50
CA ARG A 86 -15.99 11.30 -8.67
C ARG A 86 -17.34 10.73 -8.23
N GLY A 87 -18.34 11.60 -8.18
CA GLY A 87 -19.72 11.22 -7.84
C GLY A 87 -20.01 11.09 -6.35
N GLU A 88 -21.20 10.60 -6.05
CA GLU A 88 -21.68 10.33 -4.71
C GLU A 88 -21.10 9.00 -4.20
N GLY A 89 -20.31 8.97 -3.20
CA GLY A 89 -19.68 7.73 -2.70
C GLY A 89 -20.64 6.54 -2.62
N VAL A 90 -20.14 5.35 -2.88
CA VAL A 90 -20.90 4.09 -2.92
C VAL A 90 -20.91 3.43 -1.55
N GLN A 91 -22.05 2.95 -1.13
CA GLN A 91 -22.13 2.08 0.06
C GLN A 91 -21.43 0.76 -0.24
N TYR A 92 -20.67 0.24 0.72
CA TYR A 92 -20.02 -1.04 0.62
C TYR A 92 -20.13 -1.84 1.90
N ARG A 93 -20.02 -3.16 1.77
CA ARG A 93 -19.66 -4.09 2.84
C ARG A 93 -18.40 -4.81 2.43
N GLN A 94 -17.51 -5.07 3.41
CA GLN A 94 -16.31 -5.84 3.16
C GLN A 94 -16.08 -6.82 4.29
N PHE A 95 -15.77 -8.04 3.93
CA PHE A 95 -15.43 -9.12 4.84
C PHE A 95 -14.02 -9.57 4.55
N PHE A 96 -13.22 -9.63 5.60
CA PHE A 96 -11.87 -10.14 5.55
C PHE A 96 -11.77 -11.39 6.43
N HIS A 97 -11.10 -12.39 5.97
CA HIS A 97 -10.63 -13.50 6.78
C HIS A 97 -9.12 -13.60 6.60
N PHE A 98 -8.41 -13.43 7.70
CA PHE A 98 -6.95 -13.41 7.71
C PHE A 98 -6.41 -14.80 7.37
N PRO A 99 -5.35 -14.92 6.56
CA PRO A 99 -4.53 -13.83 6.02
C PRO A 99 -4.89 -13.39 4.59
N ASP A 100 -5.74 -14.10 3.86
CA ASP A 100 -5.75 -14.03 2.41
C ASP A 100 -7.13 -14.12 1.75
N GLN A 101 -8.21 -14.04 2.53
CA GLN A 101 -9.56 -14.01 1.98
C GLN A 101 -10.20 -12.64 2.17
N ASP A 102 -10.86 -12.17 1.13
CA ASP A 102 -11.52 -10.86 1.07
C ASP A 102 -12.76 -10.94 0.18
N ARG A 103 -13.85 -10.32 0.64
CA ARG A 103 -15.08 -10.16 -0.11
C ARG A 103 -15.56 -8.72 0.02
N LEU A 104 -15.50 -7.97 -1.08
CA LEU A 104 -16.02 -6.62 -1.20
C LEU A 104 -17.36 -6.65 -1.93
N GLU A 105 -18.39 -6.07 -1.32
CA GLU A 105 -19.72 -5.92 -1.90
C GLU A 105 -20.04 -4.44 -2.08
N LEU A 106 -20.33 -4.01 -3.30
CA LEU A 106 -20.78 -2.65 -3.60
C LEU A 106 -22.30 -2.63 -3.64
N LEU A 107 -22.88 -1.66 -2.91
CA LEU A 107 -24.31 -1.57 -2.64
C LEU A 107 -24.85 -0.24 -3.13
N GLY A 108 -25.94 -0.25 -3.87
CA GLY A 108 -26.67 0.97 -4.23
C GLY A 108 -26.13 1.73 -5.44
N ARG A 109 -26.72 2.91 -5.69
CA ARG A 109 -26.34 3.77 -6.84
C ARG A 109 -25.04 4.50 -6.57
N GLY A 110 -24.16 4.50 -7.53
CA GLY A 110 -22.94 5.29 -7.53
C GLY A 110 -22.00 4.82 -8.62
N THR A 111 -21.00 5.63 -8.92
CA THR A 111 -19.92 5.26 -9.85
C THR A 111 -18.69 5.02 -9.02
N VAL A 112 -18.15 3.81 -9.07
CA VAL A 112 -16.87 3.47 -8.48
C VAL A 112 -15.87 3.32 -9.63
N PHE A 113 -14.78 4.07 -9.53
CA PHE A 113 -13.63 3.85 -10.37
C PHE A 113 -12.69 2.94 -9.57
N LEU A 114 -12.53 1.71 -10.02
CA LEU A 114 -11.44 0.88 -9.54
C LEU A 114 -10.18 1.37 -10.26
N PRO A 115 -9.17 1.88 -9.55
CA PRO A 115 -7.96 2.34 -10.20
C PRO A 115 -7.25 1.14 -10.81
N LEU A 116 -7.24 1.08 -12.14
CA LEU A 116 -6.40 0.15 -12.88
C LEU A 116 -4.97 0.69 -12.88
N PRO A 117 -3.97 -0.13 -12.56
CA PRO A 117 -2.64 0.36 -12.23
C PRO A 117 -1.80 0.85 -13.40
N LEU A 118 -2.21 0.78 -14.67
CA LEU A 118 -1.21 0.89 -15.72
C LEU A 118 -1.53 1.72 -16.97
N PHE A 119 -2.77 2.07 -17.29
CA PHE A 119 -3.05 2.71 -18.57
C PHE A 119 -4.10 3.81 -18.57
N GLY A 120 -4.45 4.39 -17.43
CA GLY A 120 -5.44 5.46 -17.39
C GLY A 120 -6.85 5.06 -17.85
N SER A 121 -7.08 3.78 -18.12
CA SER A 121 -8.41 3.25 -18.33
C SER A 121 -9.06 3.04 -16.97
N VAL A 122 -10.12 3.77 -16.75
CA VAL A 122 -10.92 3.68 -15.54
C VAL A 122 -12.14 2.88 -15.89
N ASP A 123 -12.25 1.65 -15.41
CA ASP A 123 -13.50 0.91 -15.52
C ASP A 123 -14.54 1.56 -14.63
N VAL A 124 -15.57 2.10 -15.26
CA VAL A 124 -16.72 2.68 -14.56
C VAL A 124 -17.69 1.57 -14.22
N ILE A 125 -17.74 1.21 -12.95
CA ILE A 125 -18.78 0.30 -12.47
C ILE A 125 -19.97 1.17 -12.05
N THR A 126 -21.04 1.10 -12.84
CA THR A 126 -22.33 1.72 -12.48
C THR A 126 -23.10 0.73 -11.63
N VAL A 127 -23.21 1.03 -10.33
CA VAL A 127 -23.95 0.21 -9.39
C VAL A 127 -25.42 0.67 -9.41
N GLY A 128 -26.32 -0.27 -9.69
CA GLY A 128 -27.75 0.00 -9.90
C GLY A 128 -28.55 0.29 -8.60
N HIS A 129 -29.86 0.25 -8.69
CA HIS A 129 -30.79 0.68 -7.64
C HIS A 129 -30.69 -0.14 -6.34
N GLN A 130 -30.97 0.52 -5.20
CA GLN A 130 -31.00 -0.10 -3.87
C GLN A 130 -31.80 -1.41 -3.88
N LYS A 131 -31.08 -2.52 -3.82
CA LYS A 131 -31.59 -3.83 -3.44
C LYS A 131 -30.81 -4.30 -2.21
N LYS A 132 -31.40 -5.20 -1.43
CA LYS A 132 -30.73 -5.85 -0.29
C LYS A 132 -29.54 -6.73 -0.73
N SER A 133 -29.40 -7.02 -2.02
CA SER A 133 -28.29 -7.76 -2.62
C SER A 133 -27.28 -6.80 -3.24
N ALA A 134 -25.99 -7.12 -3.14
CA ALA A 134 -24.93 -6.39 -3.80
C ALA A 134 -25.07 -6.46 -5.32
N ASP A 135 -24.86 -5.33 -5.99
CA ASP A 135 -24.93 -5.24 -7.46
C ASP A 135 -23.61 -5.66 -8.10
N PHE A 136 -22.51 -5.55 -7.36
CA PHE A 136 -21.17 -5.98 -7.77
C PHE A 136 -20.40 -6.51 -6.56
N VAL A 137 -19.74 -7.66 -6.74
CA VAL A 137 -18.95 -8.29 -5.68
C VAL A 137 -17.58 -8.66 -6.23
N VAL A 138 -16.53 -8.33 -5.48
CA VAL A 138 -15.18 -8.84 -5.72
C VAL A 138 -14.83 -9.82 -4.61
N ILE A 139 -14.34 -10.99 -4.98
CA ILE A 139 -13.89 -12.00 -4.02
C ILE A 139 -12.44 -12.35 -4.33
N HIS A 140 -11.63 -12.35 -3.29
CA HIS A 140 -10.28 -12.90 -3.32
C HIS A 140 -10.19 -14.09 -2.35
N ASN A 141 -9.63 -15.18 -2.82
CA ASN A 141 -9.41 -16.38 -2.03
C ASN A 141 -8.02 -16.94 -2.38
N GLY A 142 -7.06 -16.74 -1.47
CA GLY A 142 -5.66 -17.02 -1.75
C GLY A 142 -5.13 -16.13 -2.89
N ASP A 143 -4.67 -16.75 -3.95
CA ASP A 143 -4.13 -16.12 -5.17
C ASP A 143 -5.17 -15.95 -6.30
N LYS A 144 -6.43 -16.26 -6.04
CA LYS A 144 -7.52 -16.17 -7.00
C LYS A 144 -8.39 -14.95 -6.74
N GLY A 145 -8.85 -14.31 -7.83
CA GLY A 145 -9.78 -13.19 -7.79
C GLY A 145 -10.98 -13.43 -8.70
N TYR A 146 -12.16 -13.03 -8.24
CA TYR A 146 -13.42 -13.19 -8.94
C TYR A 146 -14.24 -11.92 -8.87
N GLU A 147 -14.98 -11.64 -9.93
CA GLU A 147 -15.94 -10.54 -10.02
C GLU A 147 -17.32 -11.09 -10.33
N ILE A 148 -18.29 -10.73 -9.49
CA ILE A 148 -19.69 -11.16 -9.64
C ILE A 148 -20.51 -9.94 -10.00
N SER A 149 -21.26 -10.04 -11.08
CA SER A 149 -22.15 -9.02 -11.58
C SER A 149 -23.48 -9.61 -12.02
N ASN A 150 -24.36 -8.81 -12.61
CA ASN A 150 -25.60 -9.28 -13.23
C ASN A 150 -25.40 -10.23 -14.42
N LYS A 151 -24.17 -10.31 -14.97
CA LYS A 151 -23.81 -11.23 -16.05
C LYS A 151 -23.38 -12.60 -15.53
N GLY A 152 -23.08 -12.72 -14.25
CA GLY A 152 -22.54 -13.91 -13.61
C GLY A 152 -21.20 -13.65 -12.94
N THR A 153 -20.42 -14.70 -12.76
CA THR A 153 -19.10 -14.66 -12.13
C THR A 153 -18.00 -14.84 -13.16
N ALA A 154 -17.08 -13.89 -13.25
CA ALA A 154 -15.89 -13.96 -14.07
C ALA A 154 -14.64 -14.09 -13.20
N ALA A 155 -13.55 -14.62 -13.75
CA ALA A 155 -12.23 -14.41 -13.17
C ALA A 155 -11.87 -12.94 -13.27
N GLN A 156 -11.28 -12.39 -12.21
CA GLN A 156 -10.78 -11.01 -12.21
C GLN A 156 -9.67 -10.84 -13.23
N ASP A 157 -9.55 -9.64 -13.79
CA ASP A 157 -8.43 -9.30 -14.68
C ASP A 157 -7.09 -9.57 -13.99
N LYS A 158 -6.12 -10.07 -14.77
CA LYS A 158 -4.81 -10.49 -14.22
C LYS A 158 -3.99 -9.33 -13.66
N ASP A 159 -4.04 -8.15 -14.27
CA ASP A 159 -3.30 -6.98 -13.79
C ASP A 159 -3.96 -6.42 -12.52
N ASP A 160 -5.28 -6.44 -12.42
CA ASP A 160 -6.04 -6.06 -11.22
C ASP A 160 -5.77 -7.00 -10.06
N LEU A 161 -5.85 -8.31 -10.30
CA LEU A 161 -5.53 -9.32 -9.30
C LEU A 161 -4.08 -9.17 -8.82
N LYS A 162 -3.12 -9.00 -9.72
CA LYS A 162 -1.71 -8.78 -9.36
C LYS A 162 -1.53 -7.54 -8.50
N SER A 163 -2.23 -6.47 -8.81
CA SER A 163 -2.20 -5.22 -8.04
C SER A 163 -2.82 -5.38 -6.66
N TYR A 164 -3.93 -6.13 -6.56
CA TYR A 164 -4.52 -6.48 -5.28
C TYR A 164 -3.57 -7.32 -4.43
N LEU A 165 -2.98 -8.39 -4.98
CA LEU A 165 -2.06 -9.28 -4.27
C LEU A 165 -0.84 -8.53 -3.74
N ARG A 166 -0.27 -7.61 -4.54
CA ARG A 166 0.81 -6.74 -4.11
C ARG A 166 0.40 -5.89 -2.91
N ARG A 167 -0.73 -5.18 -2.98
CA ARG A 167 -1.23 -4.37 -1.87
C ARG A 167 -1.51 -5.19 -0.61
N ARG A 168 -2.12 -6.36 -0.77
CA ARG A 168 -2.40 -7.27 0.35
C ARG A 168 -1.10 -7.66 1.07
N GLN A 169 -0.08 -8.05 0.32
CA GLN A 169 1.21 -8.45 0.89
C GLN A 169 1.89 -7.32 1.67
N HIS A 170 1.72 -6.07 1.25
CA HIS A 170 2.30 -4.89 1.90
C HIS A 170 1.33 -4.19 2.87
N SER A 171 0.18 -4.78 3.15
CA SER A 171 -0.79 -4.20 4.07
C SER A 171 -0.28 -4.20 5.52
N LEU A 172 -0.68 -3.17 6.29
CA LEU A 172 -0.35 -3.06 7.71
C LEU A 172 -0.62 -4.37 8.47
N GLN A 173 -1.74 -5.02 8.18
CA GLN A 173 -2.13 -6.26 8.84
C GLN A 173 -1.15 -7.40 8.55
N ILE A 174 -0.69 -7.56 7.32
CA ILE A 174 0.31 -8.58 6.97
C ILE A 174 1.66 -8.24 7.60
N VAL A 175 2.08 -6.98 7.56
CA VAL A 175 3.33 -6.55 8.21
C VAL A 175 3.31 -6.87 9.71
N LEU A 176 2.28 -6.43 10.44
CA LEU A 176 2.21 -6.57 11.89
C LEU A 176 1.84 -7.98 12.40
N ARG A 177 1.28 -8.85 11.55
CA ARG A 177 0.84 -10.19 11.98
C ARG A 177 1.60 -11.35 11.34
N LYS A 178 2.37 -11.09 10.25
CA LYS A 178 3.20 -12.10 9.58
C LYS A 178 4.66 -11.69 9.49
N TRP A 179 4.97 -10.54 8.87
CA TRP A 179 6.36 -10.16 8.62
C TRP A 179 7.17 -10.03 9.90
N ILE A 180 6.63 -9.41 10.94
CA ILE A 180 7.37 -9.22 12.19
C ILE A 180 7.71 -10.53 12.91
N HIS A 181 7.09 -11.65 12.53
CA HIS A 181 7.39 -12.98 13.08
C HIS A 181 8.34 -13.79 12.20
N ASP A 182 8.70 -13.27 11.04
CA ASP A 182 9.67 -13.90 10.13
C ASP A 182 11.10 -13.49 10.54
N PRO A 183 11.97 -14.45 10.88
CA PRO A 183 13.32 -14.16 11.36
C PRO A 183 14.23 -13.58 10.25
N THR A 184 13.83 -13.63 8.98
CA THR A 184 14.59 -13.06 7.87
C THR A 184 14.34 -11.57 7.65
N MET A 185 13.37 -10.98 8.36
CA MET A 185 13.05 -9.56 8.24
C MET A 185 14.09 -8.68 8.90
N GLN A 186 14.37 -7.56 8.27
CA GLN A 186 15.24 -6.52 8.78
C GLN A 186 14.40 -5.29 9.16
N TYR A 187 14.80 -4.61 10.23
CA TYR A 187 14.06 -3.49 10.81
C TYR A 187 14.95 -2.26 10.86
N PHE A 188 14.43 -1.13 10.42
CA PHE A 188 15.15 0.15 10.41
C PHE A 188 14.30 1.22 11.05
N ASP A 189 14.83 1.84 12.11
CA ASP A 189 14.32 3.11 12.62
C ASP A 189 14.85 4.24 11.73
N GLU A 190 13.98 4.82 10.93
CA GLU A 190 14.29 5.92 10.01
C GLU A 190 14.24 7.29 10.69
N GLY A 191 13.91 7.32 11.99
CA GLY A 191 13.78 8.53 12.78
C GLY A 191 12.39 9.16 12.69
N LEU A 192 12.38 10.50 12.86
CA LEU A 192 11.15 11.28 12.96
C LEU A 192 10.67 11.77 11.58
N ALA A 193 9.36 11.74 11.37
CA ALA A 193 8.69 12.34 10.23
C ALA A 193 7.44 13.12 10.66
N ILE A 194 6.89 13.91 9.77
CA ILE A 194 5.61 14.58 9.98
C ILE A 194 4.64 14.08 8.90
N VAL A 195 3.53 13.51 9.33
CA VAL A 195 2.45 13.04 8.45
C VAL A 195 1.17 13.78 8.81
N ASP A 196 0.62 14.54 7.87
CA ASP A 196 -0.59 15.36 8.06
C ASP A 196 -0.53 16.23 9.33
N GLY A 197 0.63 16.85 9.59
CA GLY A 197 0.87 17.69 10.75
C GLY A 197 1.09 16.95 12.09
N LYS A 198 1.07 15.62 12.08
CA LYS A 198 1.32 14.76 13.26
C LYS A 198 2.78 14.33 13.30
N PRO A 199 3.50 14.48 14.44
CA PRO A 199 4.83 13.91 14.61
C PRO A 199 4.74 12.38 14.69
N THR A 200 5.56 11.70 13.90
CA THR A 200 5.55 10.25 13.77
C THR A 200 6.95 9.67 13.86
N ASP A 201 7.08 8.49 14.44
CA ASP A 201 8.23 7.62 14.27
C ASP A 201 8.07 6.87 12.95
N GLN A 202 9.15 6.76 12.17
CA GLN A 202 9.15 6.08 10.89
C GLN A 202 9.95 4.79 10.99
N VAL A 203 9.31 3.66 10.71
CA VAL A 203 9.93 2.33 10.76
C VAL A 203 9.78 1.64 9.42
N THR A 204 10.89 1.13 8.87
CA THR A 204 10.90 0.32 7.66
C THR A 204 11.15 -1.15 8.01
N VAL A 205 10.30 -2.04 7.48
CA VAL A 205 10.46 -3.49 7.52
C VAL A 205 10.82 -3.96 6.13
N LEU A 206 11.95 -4.65 6.00
CA LEU A 206 12.52 -5.11 4.74
C LEU A 206 12.68 -6.63 4.76
N ASN A 207 12.24 -7.30 3.69
CA ASN A 207 12.48 -8.73 3.50
C ASN A 207 13.76 -9.01 2.70
N ASN A 208 14.13 -10.27 2.61
CA ASN A 208 15.32 -10.73 1.88
C ASN A 208 15.20 -10.60 0.34
N GLN A 209 14.05 -10.19 -0.18
CA GLN A 209 13.80 -9.93 -1.60
C GLN A 209 13.87 -8.43 -1.96
N ASN A 210 14.33 -7.60 -1.03
CA ASN A 210 14.32 -6.12 -1.12
C ASN A 210 12.90 -5.53 -1.25
N ASP A 211 11.92 -6.22 -0.67
CA ASP A 211 10.55 -5.74 -0.60
C ASP A 211 10.35 -5.08 0.76
N ALA A 212 9.95 -3.82 0.78
CA ALA A 212 9.94 -3.02 1.99
C ALA A 212 8.60 -2.33 2.21
N VAL A 213 8.19 -2.25 3.47
CA VAL A 213 7.07 -1.42 3.91
C VAL A 213 7.55 -0.47 5.00
N THR A 214 7.26 0.81 4.83
CA THR A 214 7.47 1.83 5.84
C THR A 214 6.17 2.10 6.58
N VAL A 215 6.20 2.03 7.90
CA VAL A 215 5.08 2.32 8.79
C VAL A 215 5.39 3.61 9.56
N TYR A 216 4.46 4.54 9.56
CA TYR A 216 4.53 5.80 10.30
C TYR A 216 3.62 5.70 11.52
N LEU A 217 4.16 5.91 12.68
CA LEU A 217 3.54 5.68 13.99
C LEU A 217 3.39 7.01 14.72
N ASP A 218 2.20 7.35 15.17
CA ASP A 218 1.99 8.55 16.00
C ASP A 218 2.81 8.43 17.29
N GLN A 219 3.62 9.44 17.60
CA GLN A 219 4.55 9.40 18.73
C GLN A 219 3.86 9.29 20.11
N ASN A 220 2.63 9.74 20.24
CA ASN A 220 1.92 9.75 21.51
C ASN A 220 1.08 8.48 21.72
N SER A 221 0.37 8.06 20.68
CA SER A 221 -0.55 6.92 20.76
C SER A 221 0.06 5.61 20.26
N HIS A 222 1.18 5.66 19.56
CA HIS A 222 1.80 4.54 18.83
C HIS A 222 0.88 3.89 17.79
N LEU A 223 -0.25 4.53 17.46
CA LEU A 223 -1.15 4.03 16.40
C LEU A 223 -0.55 4.33 15.01
N PRO A 224 -0.72 3.43 14.05
CA PRO A 224 -0.31 3.67 12.66
C PRO A 224 -1.05 4.88 12.08
N VAL A 225 -0.31 5.81 11.49
CA VAL A 225 -0.88 6.96 10.76
C VAL A 225 -0.85 6.69 9.28
N LYS A 226 0.21 6.06 8.79
CA LYS A 226 0.41 5.78 7.37
C LYS A 226 1.26 4.52 7.18
N THR A 227 0.98 3.78 6.11
CA THR A 227 1.91 2.81 5.53
C THR A 227 2.26 3.23 4.12
N SER A 228 3.49 2.94 3.70
CA SER A 228 3.98 3.25 2.36
C SER A 228 4.85 2.11 1.84
N PHE A 229 4.71 1.76 0.58
CA PHE A 229 5.62 0.85 -0.11
C PHE A 229 5.85 1.31 -1.54
N THR A 230 7.00 0.92 -2.10
CA THR A 230 7.36 1.26 -3.48
C THR A 230 7.63 0.00 -4.28
N TRP A 231 7.30 0.05 -5.56
CA TRP A 231 7.56 -1.03 -6.48
C TRP A 231 7.94 -0.50 -7.86
N ARG A 232 8.61 -1.32 -8.65
CA ARG A 232 8.94 -0.97 -10.05
C ARG A 232 7.99 -1.69 -10.99
N ASP A 233 7.39 -0.92 -11.90
CA ASP A 233 6.61 -1.50 -12.98
C ASP A 233 7.52 -2.34 -13.90
N PRO A 234 7.18 -3.60 -14.16
CA PRO A 234 7.99 -4.44 -15.03
C PRO A 234 7.97 -3.98 -16.51
N LYS A 235 6.94 -3.22 -16.94
CA LYS A 235 6.77 -2.79 -18.32
C LYS A 235 7.60 -1.54 -18.64
N ASP A 236 7.41 -0.48 -17.88
CA ASP A 236 8.06 0.82 -18.14
C ASP A 236 9.19 1.16 -17.15
N LYS A 237 9.43 0.29 -16.15
CA LYS A 237 10.43 0.47 -15.09
C LYS A 237 10.21 1.67 -14.18
N GLN A 238 9.06 2.33 -14.26
CA GLN A 238 8.71 3.42 -13.35
C GLN A 238 8.67 2.92 -11.92
N ARG A 239 9.14 3.77 -11.01
CA ARG A 239 8.99 3.55 -9.58
C ARG A 239 7.65 4.12 -9.14
N ASN A 240 6.80 3.27 -8.62
CA ASN A 240 5.50 3.64 -8.09
C ASN A 240 5.50 3.58 -6.58
N THR A 241 4.75 4.47 -5.93
CA THR A 241 4.56 4.51 -4.49
C THR A 241 3.07 4.37 -4.20
N GLU A 242 2.72 3.44 -3.34
CA GLU A 242 1.36 3.27 -2.82
C GLU A 242 1.39 3.52 -1.30
N GLU A 243 0.39 4.26 -0.81
CA GLU A 243 0.27 4.59 0.61
C GLU A 243 -1.16 4.37 1.07
N GLU A 244 -1.31 3.97 2.34
CA GLU A 244 -2.58 4.02 3.07
C GLU A 244 -2.41 4.90 4.30
N ILE A 245 -3.31 5.88 4.46
CA ILE A 245 -3.38 6.80 5.58
C ILE A 245 -4.58 6.39 6.44
N TYR A 246 -4.32 6.24 7.74
CA TYR A 246 -5.31 5.76 8.71
C TYR A 246 -5.67 6.88 9.67
N ASP A 247 -6.98 7.11 9.87
CA ASP A 247 -7.45 8.13 10.77
C ASP A 247 -8.76 7.72 11.48
N ASN A 248 -9.22 8.57 12.42
CA ASN A 248 -10.47 8.39 13.14
C ASN A 248 -10.54 7.01 13.84
N TYR A 249 -9.52 6.70 14.63
CA TYR A 249 -9.44 5.46 15.38
C TYR A 249 -10.53 5.38 16.47
N ARG A 250 -11.20 4.24 16.57
CA ARG A 250 -12.19 3.92 17.59
C ARG A 250 -11.95 2.54 18.17
N LEU A 251 -12.27 2.38 19.44
CA LEU A 251 -12.16 1.07 20.09
C LEU A 251 -13.36 0.19 19.70
N VAL A 252 -13.09 -0.94 19.05
CA VAL A 252 -14.10 -1.92 18.64
C VAL A 252 -13.67 -3.30 19.16
N GLN A 253 -14.44 -3.87 20.07
CA GLN A 253 -14.17 -5.22 20.64
C GLN A 253 -12.72 -5.38 21.15
N GLY A 254 -12.16 -4.33 21.77
CA GLY A 254 -10.78 -4.33 22.29
C GLY A 254 -9.71 -3.98 21.25
N ILE A 255 -10.08 -3.68 20.02
CA ILE A 255 -9.15 -3.35 18.91
C ILE A 255 -9.33 -1.89 18.49
N MET A 256 -8.24 -1.11 18.50
CA MET A 256 -8.22 0.24 17.94
C MET A 256 -8.30 0.16 16.42
N THR A 257 -9.41 0.60 15.87
CA THR A 257 -9.77 0.41 14.46
C THR A 257 -9.92 1.75 13.75
N PRO A 258 -9.21 2.00 12.63
CA PRO A 258 -9.40 3.22 11.86
C PRO A 258 -10.77 3.22 11.18
N HIS A 259 -11.48 4.35 11.25
CA HIS A 259 -12.77 4.56 10.59
C HIS A 259 -12.68 5.49 9.37
N SER A 260 -11.48 5.95 9.04
CA SER A 260 -11.16 6.61 7.78
C SER A 260 -9.86 6.02 7.23
N ILE A 261 -9.90 5.59 5.98
CA ILE A 261 -8.72 5.07 5.28
C ILE A 261 -8.65 5.75 3.91
N THR A 262 -7.57 6.49 3.69
CA THR A 262 -7.28 7.13 2.40
C THR A 262 -6.14 6.39 1.73
N ARG A 263 -6.29 6.09 0.44
CA ARG A 263 -5.21 5.51 -0.37
C ARG A 263 -4.71 6.50 -1.38
N THR A 264 -3.38 6.57 -1.51
CA THR A 264 -2.72 7.35 -2.56
C THR A 264 -1.93 6.44 -3.50
N PHE A 265 -1.74 6.93 -4.71
CA PHE A 265 -0.87 6.34 -5.72
C PHE A 265 -0.01 7.47 -6.31
N ASN A 266 1.30 7.35 -6.19
CA ASN A 266 2.26 8.39 -6.60
C ASN A 266 1.93 9.79 -6.05
N GLY A 267 1.46 9.84 -4.79
CA GLY A 267 1.08 11.08 -4.11
C GLY A 267 -0.33 11.60 -4.44
N GLU A 268 -1.04 11.01 -5.40
CA GLU A 268 -2.41 11.38 -5.70
C GLU A 268 -3.41 10.48 -4.96
N MET A 269 -4.41 11.08 -4.30
CA MET A 269 -5.49 10.32 -3.68
C MET A 269 -6.30 9.58 -4.74
N SER A 270 -6.37 8.25 -4.62
CA SER A 270 -7.13 7.38 -5.51
C SER A 270 -8.52 7.06 -4.97
N HIS A 271 -8.61 6.80 -3.68
CA HIS A 271 -9.90 6.61 -3.01
C HIS A 271 -9.83 6.83 -1.50
N GLN A 272 -11.00 7.05 -0.92
CA GLN A 272 -11.18 7.19 0.51
C GLN A 272 -12.38 6.35 0.97
N ARG A 273 -12.20 5.64 2.08
CA ARG A 273 -13.25 4.87 2.74
C ARG A 273 -13.58 5.50 4.09
N PHE A 274 -14.85 5.78 4.32
CA PHE A 274 -15.38 6.11 5.63
C PHE A 274 -16.15 4.91 6.14
N ILE A 275 -15.70 4.36 7.26
CA ILE A 275 -16.22 3.13 7.84
C ILE A 275 -17.20 3.48 8.95
N ASN A 276 -18.45 3.06 8.80
CA ASN A 276 -19.50 3.33 9.76
C ASN A 276 -19.55 2.28 10.86
N THR A 277 -19.44 1.00 10.46
CA THR A 277 -19.55 -0.14 11.36
C THR A 277 -18.42 -1.11 11.12
N VAL A 278 -17.84 -1.62 12.21
CA VAL A 278 -16.85 -2.71 12.18
C VAL A 278 -17.24 -3.76 13.21
N ARG A 279 -17.03 -5.02 12.87
CA ARG A 279 -17.14 -6.16 13.78
C ARG A 279 -16.03 -7.16 13.49
N TYR A 280 -15.47 -7.72 14.55
CA TYR A 280 -14.47 -8.79 14.48
C TYR A 280 -15.06 -10.13 14.90
N ASN A 281 -14.42 -11.20 14.44
CA ASN A 281 -14.77 -12.59 14.78
C ASN A 281 -16.24 -12.92 14.51
N LEU A 282 -16.71 -12.54 13.32
CA LEU A 282 -18.05 -12.84 12.84
C LEU A 282 -18.18 -14.35 12.55
N PRO A 283 -19.36 -14.94 12.76
CA PRO A 283 -19.64 -16.31 12.32
C PRO A 283 -19.85 -16.34 10.80
N LEU A 284 -18.75 -16.23 10.03
CA LEU A 284 -18.81 -16.26 8.56
C LEU A 284 -18.86 -17.71 8.07
N PRO A 285 -19.84 -18.07 7.21
CA PRO A 285 -19.82 -19.35 6.51
C PRO A 285 -18.56 -19.47 5.63
N GLU A 286 -18.00 -20.65 5.50
CA GLU A 286 -16.86 -20.90 4.59
C GLU A 286 -17.17 -20.47 3.15
N SER A 287 -18.42 -20.64 2.71
CA SER A 287 -18.90 -20.20 1.39
C SER A 287 -18.89 -18.69 1.17
N THR A 288 -18.60 -17.88 2.19
CA THR A 288 -18.53 -16.40 2.06
C THR A 288 -17.50 -15.99 1.00
N PHE A 289 -16.40 -16.73 0.90
CA PHE A 289 -15.28 -16.43 0.01
C PHE A 289 -15.21 -17.38 -1.20
N ASP A 290 -16.21 -18.24 -1.38
CA ASP A 290 -16.25 -19.16 -2.51
C ASP A 290 -16.86 -18.48 -3.74
N ALA A 291 -16.23 -18.71 -4.88
CA ALA A 291 -16.76 -18.32 -6.18
C ALA A 291 -16.29 -19.29 -7.26
N SER A 292 -17.13 -19.48 -8.27
CA SER A 292 -16.80 -20.26 -9.45
C SER A 292 -17.18 -19.50 -10.71
N VAL A 293 -16.28 -19.52 -11.70
CA VAL A 293 -16.48 -18.82 -12.98
C VAL A 293 -17.70 -19.40 -13.70
N THR A 294 -18.62 -18.53 -14.10
CA THR A 294 -19.84 -18.89 -14.84
C THR A 294 -19.87 -18.31 -16.26
N TYR A 295 -19.03 -17.32 -16.56
CA TYR A 295 -18.88 -16.77 -17.90
C TYR A 295 -17.45 -16.22 -18.11
N ASP A 296 -17.04 -16.17 -19.39
CA ASP A 296 -15.79 -15.52 -19.81
C ASP A 296 -16.13 -14.19 -20.50
N PRO A 297 -15.70 -13.03 -19.95
CA PRO A 297 -15.97 -11.73 -20.56
C PRO A 297 -15.26 -11.52 -21.89
N LEU A 298 -14.22 -12.31 -22.20
CA LEU A 298 -13.48 -12.28 -23.47
C LEU A 298 -14.01 -13.28 -24.50
N ALA A 299 -14.96 -14.13 -24.12
CA ALA A 299 -15.57 -15.08 -25.06
C ALA A 299 -16.36 -14.33 -26.15
N PRO A 300 -16.26 -14.77 -27.42
CA PRO A 300 -17.07 -14.19 -28.48
C PRO A 300 -18.57 -14.35 -28.18
N PRO A 301 -19.41 -13.36 -28.53
CA PRO A 301 -20.84 -13.45 -28.28
C PRO A 301 -21.43 -14.70 -28.96
N PRO A 302 -22.39 -15.38 -28.32
CA PRO A 302 -23.03 -16.57 -28.92
C PRO A 302 -23.64 -16.19 -30.29
N PRO A 303 -23.58 -17.09 -31.28
CA PRO A 303 -24.15 -16.83 -32.59
C PRO A 303 -25.63 -16.46 -32.44
N LYS A 304 -26.06 -15.40 -33.15
CA LYS A 304 -27.48 -15.03 -33.15
C LYS A 304 -28.28 -16.27 -33.63
N LYS A 305 -29.24 -16.69 -32.84
CA LYS A 305 -30.19 -17.74 -33.29
C LYS A 305 -30.88 -17.23 -34.55
N PRO A 306 -31.01 -18.11 -35.57
CA PRO A 306 -31.67 -17.76 -36.82
C PRO A 306 -33.13 -17.40 -36.61
#